data_89cfcdebc02c4cb99e224582f8ab15c6
#
_entry.id   89cfcdebc02c4cb99e224582f8ab15c6
#
_cell.length_a   1.000
_cell.length_b   1.000
_cell.length_c   1.000
_cell.angle_alpha   90.00
_cell.angle_beta   90.00
_cell.angle_gamma   90.00
#
_symmetry.space_group_name_H-M   'P 1'
#
loop_
_entity.id
_entity.type
_entity.pdbx_description
1 polymer ?
#
loop_
_entity_poly.entity_id
_entity_poly.type
_entity_poly.pdbx_seq_one_letter_code
_entity_poly.pdbx_strand_id
1 'polypeptide(L)'
;MGREIEIKIPLTDSQYDYVRDVIFGKSSVPGLTTSSPAKLFKKDEYFTRYDSRDERLKNGEPDVIRMRSETIDDDEIKTYFTIKYKKLENAIEVNREYESSVSNPEVMYIFFKESGYHKWFSKEKHAYSCHCKMSSSADFDFHLELEIVNDSKWLEVEIVKSDAENAENSSAAEASKNAKNAENSENDFARKKLCDFVRLFDLDPSLKEPRSWYEIITGSLKNKIN
;
A
#
# COMPACT_ATOMS: atom_id res chain seq x y z
N MET A 1 14.32 -1.03 -3.50
CA MET A 1 13.76 -1.89 -2.46
C MET A 1 13.25 -0.98 -1.36
N GLY A 2 12.01 -1.08 -0.97
CA GLY A 2 11.40 -0.20 0.00
C GLY A 2 10.62 -1.00 1.05
N ARG A 3 10.59 -0.46 2.27
CA ARG A 3 9.66 -0.88 3.31
C ARG A 3 8.53 0.14 3.36
N GLU A 4 7.31 -0.34 3.28
CA GLU A 4 6.10 0.47 3.41
C GLU A 4 5.37 0.11 4.69
N ILE A 5 4.82 1.11 5.34
CA ILE A 5 3.88 0.95 6.45
C ILE A 5 2.63 1.69 6.04
N GLU A 6 1.54 0.94 5.81
CA GLU A 6 0.32 1.50 5.24
C GLU A 6 -0.91 1.22 6.11
N ILE A 7 -1.83 2.17 6.10
CA ILE A 7 -3.16 2.06 6.71
C ILE A 7 -4.22 2.32 5.63
N LYS A 8 -5.27 1.51 5.65
CA LYS A 8 -6.41 1.63 4.73
C LYS A 8 -7.70 1.83 5.52
N ILE A 9 -8.49 2.83 5.16
CA ILE A 9 -9.72 3.23 5.87
C ILE A 9 -10.86 3.41 4.87
N PRO A 10 -12.02 2.76 5.09
CA PRO A 10 -13.21 3.03 4.29
C PRO A 10 -13.77 4.41 4.61
N LEU A 11 -14.27 5.11 3.60
CA LEU A 11 -14.81 6.45 3.72
C LEU A 11 -16.28 6.53 3.34
N THR A 12 -17.02 7.42 4.01
CA THR A 12 -18.30 7.93 3.53
C THR A 12 -18.10 8.92 2.39
N ASP A 13 -19.17 9.24 1.66
CA ASP A 13 -19.13 10.23 0.58
C ASP A 13 -18.62 11.59 1.06
N SER A 14 -19.10 12.08 2.20
CA SER A 14 -18.70 13.36 2.76
C SER A 14 -17.24 13.40 3.19
N GLN A 15 -16.73 12.30 3.78
CA GLN A 15 -15.33 12.18 4.14
C GLN A 15 -14.43 12.15 2.91
N TYR A 16 -14.84 11.41 1.87
CA TYR A 16 -14.12 11.38 0.60
C TYR A 16 -14.03 12.77 -0.04
N ASP A 17 -15.15 13.50 -0.11
CA ASP A 17 -15.18 14.85 -0.69
C ASP A 17 -14.31 15.83 0.10
N TYR A 18 -14.33 15.75 1.44
CA TYR A 18 -13.47 16.58 2.29
C TYR A 18 -11.98 16.29 2.07
N VAL A 19 -11.56 15.03 2.07
CA VAL A 19 -10.15 14.65 1.82
C VAL A 19 -9.71 15.10 0.43
N ARG A 20 -10.56 14.93 -0.59
CA ARG A 20 -10.29 15.43 -1.95
C ARG A 20 -10.05 16.94 -1.97
N ASP A 21 -10.88 17.69 -1.27
CA ASP A 21 -10.75 19.14 -1.22
C ASP A 21 -9.47 19.57 -0.49
N VAL A 22 -9.00 18.81 0.48
CA VAL A 22 -7.67 19.01 1.12
C VAL A 22 -6.54 18.72 0.13
N ILE A 23 -6.59 17.60 -0.61
CA ILE A 23 -5.58 17.26 -1.63
C ILE A 23 -5.38 18.40 -2.62
N PHE A 24 -6.48 19.00 -3.09
CA PHE A 24 -6.45 20.08 -4.09
C PHE A 24 -6.41 21.50 -3.50
N GLY A 25 -6.16 21.66 -2.20
CA GLY A 25 -6.00 22.95 -1.55
C GLY A 25 -7.27 23.79 -1.43
N LYS A 26 -8.46 23.19 -1.62
CA LYS A 26 -9.77 23.85 -1.41
C LYS A 26 -10.18 23.89 0.05
N SER A 27 -9.64 22.97 0.83
CA SER A 27 -9.77 22.90 2.29
C SER A 27 -8.39 22.75 2.91
N SER A 28 -8.24 23.14 4.18
CA SER A 28 -6.98 23.01 4.92
C SER A 28 -7.15 22.22 6.19
N VAL A 29 -6.11 21.48 6.55
CA VAL A 29 -6.01 20.77 7.83
C VAL A 29 -4.88 21.42 8.63
N PRO A 30 -5.14 21.94 9.85
CA PRO A 30 -4.10 22.54 10.67
C PRO A 30 -2.93 21.59 10.91
N GLY A 31 -1.72 22.06 10.65
CA GLY A 31 -0.50 21.28 10.83
C GLY A 31 -0.21 20.27 9.73
N LEU A 32 -0.95 20.28 8.62
CA LEU A 32 -0.72 19.47 7.42
C LEU A 32 -0.31 20.34 6.25
N THR A 33 0.71 19.92 5.51
CA THR A 33 1.09 20.48 4.21
C THR A 33 0.95 19.39 3.15
N THR A 34 0.27 19.72 2.04
CA THR A 34 0.13 18.84 0.88
C THR A 34 0.96 19.36 -0.29
N SER A 35 1.49 18.46 -1.10
CA SER A 35 2.25 18.80 -2.32
C SER A 35 2.02 17.75 -3.41
N SER A 36 2.27 18.14 -4.66
CA SER A 36 2.22 17.25 -5.82
C SER A 36 0.88 16.49 -5.95
N PRO A 37 -0.26 17.18 -5.93
CA PRO A 37 -1.54 16.51 -6.17
C PRO A 37 -1.55 15.92 -7.58
N ALA A 38 -2.03 14.67 -7.71
CA ALA A 38 -2.13 13.98 -8.99
C ALA A 38 -3.44 13.19 -9.07
N LYS A 39 -3.93 13.00 -10.30
CA LYS A 39 -5.03 12.08 -10.60
C LYS A 39 -4.45 10.80 -11.16
N LEU A 40 -4.86 9.66 -10.60
CA LEU A 40 -4.34 8.36 -10.95
C LEU A 40 -5.46 7.46 -11.49
N PHE A 41 -5.14 6.70 -12.53
CA PHE A 41 -5.89 5.51 -12.90
C PHE A 41 -4.92 4.33 -12.84
N LYS A 42 -5.26 3.32 -12.07
CA LYS A 42 -4.42 2.13 -11.88
C LYS A 42 -5.22 0.87 -12.20
N LYS A 43 -4.64 0.01 -13.03
CA LYS A 43 -5.14 -1.33 -13.28
C LYS A 43 -4.13 -2.34 -12.80
N ASP A 44 -4.50 -3.11 -11.79
CA ASP A 44 -3.69 -4.14 -11.16
C ASP A 44 -4.14 -5.52 -11.63
N GLU A 45 -3.22 -6.34 -12.10
CA GLU A 45 -3.42 -7.74 -12.40
C GLU A 45 -2.52 -8.58 -11.51
N TYR A 46 -3.12 -9.53 -10.78
CA TYR A 46 -2.42 -10.34 -9.78
C TYR A 46 -2.24 -11.77 -10.28
N PHE A 47 -1.07 -12.32 -10.03
CA PHE A 47 -0.63 -13.61 -10.57
C PHE A 47 -0.27 -14.58 -9.45
N THR A 48 -0.50 -15.87 -9.70
CA THR A 48 -0.16 -16.98 -8.81
C THR A 48 0.04 -18.25 -9.61
N ARG A 49 0.73 -19.24 -9.02
CA ARG A 49 0.82 -20.61 -9.54
C ARG A 49 -0.17 -21.58 -8.87
N TYR A 50 -0.94 -21.11 -7.89
CA TYR A 50 -1.76 -21.95 -7.03
C TYR A 50 -3.23 -21.58 -7.11
N ASP A 51 -4.10 -22.56 -6.93
CA ASP A 51 -5.55 -22.38 -7.03
C ASP A 51 -6.17 -21.83 -5.72
N SER A 52 -5.41 -21.82 -4.62
CA SER A 52 -5.87 -21.30 -3.34
C SER A 52 -4.81 -20.47 -2.61
N ARG A 53 -5.29 -19.56 -1.73
CA ARG A 53 -4.42 -18.78 -0.86
C ARG A 53 -3.62 -19.67 0.09
N ASP A 54 -4.23 -20.73 0.61
CA ASP A 54 -3.58 -21.64 1.57
C ASP A 54 -2.41 -22.38 0.90
N GLU A 55 -2.56 -22.78 -0.36
CA GLU A 55 -1.45 -23.38 -1.13
C GLU A 55 -0.32 -22.37 -1.39
N ARG A 56 -0.66 -21.13 -1.74
CA ARG A 56 0.32 -20.06 -1.92
C ARG A 56 1.19 -19.88 -0.67
N LEU A 57 0.52 -19.71 0.49
CA LEU A 57 1.21 -19.50 1.76
C LEU A 57 2.06 -20.72 2.17
N LYS A 58 1.51 -21.92 1.99
CA LYS A 58 2.22 -23.17 2.30
C LYS A 58 3.49 -23.35 1.46
N ASN A 59 3.48 -22.89 0.22
CA ASN A 59 4.61 -22.99 -0.70
C ASN A 59 5.52 -21.75 -0.68
N GLY A 60 5.27 -20.77 0.21
CA GLY A 60 6.13 -19.60 0.38
C GLY A 60 6.07 -18.61 -0.79
N GLU A 61 4.96 -18.62 -1.58
CA GLU A 61 4.78 -17.63 -2.63
C GLU A 61 4.59 -16.23 -2.00
N PRO A 62 5.15 -15.16 -2.61
CA PRO A 62 4.91 -13.80 -2.16
C PRO A 62 3.41 -13.47 -2.04
N ASP A 63 3.03 -12.61 -1.09
CA ASP A 63 1.63 -12.22 -0.91
C ASP A 63 1.05 -11.52 -2.13
N VAL A 64 1.90 -10.79 -2.86
CA VAL A 64 1.56 -10.11 -4.10
C VAL A 64 2.62 -10.39 -5.16
N ILE A 65 2.16 -10.81 -6.33
CA ILE A 65 2.88 -10.80 -7.61
C ILE A 65 1.94 -10.05 -8.55
N ARG A 66 2.32 -8.84 -8.97
CA ARG A 66 1.41 -7.90 -9.63
C ARG A 66 2.06 -7.26 -10.85
N MET A 67 1.28 -7.16 -11.93
CA MET A 67 1.50 -6.17 -12.98
C MET A 67 0.53 -5.02 -12.77
N ARG A 68 1.04 -3.79 -12.75
CA ARG A 68 0.25 -2.57 -12.65
C ARG A 68 0.44 -1.74 -13.90
N SER A 69 -0.65 -1.36 -14.54
CA SER A 69 -0.67 -0.28 -15.53
C SER A 69 -1.19 0.98 -14.84
N GLU A 70 -0.46 2.07 -14.94
CA GLU A 70 -0.77 3.33 -14.27
C GLU A 70 -0.72 4.50 -15.24
N THR A 71 -1.72 5.37 -15.16
CA THR A 71 -1.75 6.69 -15.81
C THR A 71 -1.80 7.76 -14.73
N ILE A 72 -0.96 8.78 -14.85
CA ILE A 72 -0.89 9.92 -13.95
C ILE A 72 -1.27 11.16 -14.76
N ASP A 73 -2.30 11.92 -14.33
CA ASP A 73 -2.76 13.15 -14.95
C ASP A 73 -3.00 13.05 -16.47
N ASP A 74 -3.49 11.89 -16.92
CA ASP A 74 -3.73 11.56 -18.31
C ASP A 74 -2.45 11.44 -19.20
N ASP A 75 -1.27 11.28 -18.59
CA ASP A 75 0.00 10.99 -19.25
C ASP A 75 0.04 9.57 -19.86
N GLU A 76 1.16 9.21 -20.49
CA GLU A 76 1.39 7.87 -21.04
C GLU A 76 1.30 6.79 -19.95
N ILE A 77 0.74 5.63 -20.35
CA ILE A 77 0.63 4.47 -19.46
C ILE A 77 2.03 3.95 -19.11
N LYS A 78 2.31 3.88 -17.83
CA LYS A 78 3.50 3.21 -17.29
C LYS A 78 3.11 1.85 -16.71
N THR A 79 3.98 0.87 -16.90
CA THR A 79 3.76 -0.47 -16.36
C THR A 79 4.83 -0.82 -15.35
N TYR A 80 4.41 -1.41 -14.25
CA TYR A 80 5.27 -1.84 -13.15
C TYR A 80 5.03 -3.31 -12.83
N PHE A 81 6.10 -3.99 -12.49
CA PHE A 81 6.07 -5.33 -11.90
C PHE A 81 6.41 -5.23 -10.42
N THR A 82 5.58 -5.83 -9.57
CA THR A 82 5.74 -5.75 -8.12
C THR A 82 5.71 -7.13 -7.49
N ILE A 83 6.65 -7.39 -6.58
CA ILE A 83 6.61 -8.49 -5.61
C ILE A 83 6.49 -7.88 -4.22
N LYS A 84 5.47 -8.29 -3.44
CA LYS A 84 5.26 -7.76 -2.09
C LYS A 84 5.08 -8.92 -1.09
N TYR A 85 5.80 -8.82 0.02
CA TYR A 85 5.63 -9.66 1.21
C TYR A 85 4.95 -8.82 2.29
N LYS A 86 3.79 -9.29 2.75
CA LYS A 86 2.95 -8.57 3.69
C LYS A 86 3.07 -9.13 5.09
N LYS A 87 3.17 -8.26 6.07
CA LYS A 87 3.01 -8.57 7.47
C LYS A 87 1.95 -7.66 8.05
N LEU A 88 0.97 -8.24 8.73
CA LEU A 88 -0.06 -7.48 9.41
C LEU A 88 0.29 -7.36 10.89
N GLU A 89 0.47 -6.13 11.37
CA GLU A 89 0.76 -5.83 12.77
C GLU A 89 -0.26 -4.81 13.28
N ASN A 90 -1.07 -5.21 14.27
CA ASN A 90 -2.15 -4.37 14.81
C ASN A 90 -3.10 -3.82 13.74
N ALA A 91 -3.44 -4.66 12.73
CA ALA A 91 -4.27 -4.32 11.58
C ALA A 91 -3.70 -3.17 10.70
N ILE A 92 -2.39 -2.94 10.73
CA ILE A 92 -1.63 -2.05 9.85
C ILE A 92 -0.64 -2.90 9.08
N GLU A 93 -0.55 -2.70 7.77
CA GLU A 93 0.36 -3.46 6.92
C GLU A 93 1.79 -2.94 7.07
N VAL A 94 2.74 -3.85 7.26
CA VAL A 94 4.18 -3.63 7.17
C VAL A 94 4.68 -4.48 6.02
N ASN A 95 5.03 -3.85 4.93
CA ASN A 95 5.32 -4.54 3.68
C ASN A 95 6.79 -4.40 3.31
N ARG A 96 7.33 -5.45 2.68
CA ARG A 96 8.57 -5.38 1.91
C ARG A 96 8.22 -5.49 0.44
N GLU A 97 8.51 -4.45 -0.32
CA GLU A 97 8.15 -4.33 -1.72
C GLU A 97 9.38 -4.24 -2.62
N TYR A 98 9.30 -4.97 -3.73
CA TYR A 98 10.26 -4.92 -4.83
C TYR A 98 9.47 -4.52 -6.08
N GLU A 99 9.74 -3.36 -6.60
CA GLU A 99 9.07 -2.85 -7.78
C GLU A 99 10.08 -2.46 -8.86
N SER A 100 9.71 -2.69 -10.11
CA SER A 100 10.49 -2.28 -11.27
C SER A 100 9.56 -1.84 -12.40
N SER A 101 9.97 -0.81 -13.13
CA SER A 101 9.29 -0.44 -14.37
C SER A 101 9.48 -1.53 -15.43
N VAL A 102 8.45 -1.73 -16.26
CA VAL A 102 8.43 -2.73 -17.32
C VAL A 102 8.23 -2.03 -18.66
N SER A 103 9.27 -2.02 -19.49
CA SER A 103 9.22 -1.41 -20.81
C SER A 103 8.47 -2.26 -21.85
N ASN A 104 8.39 -3.57 -21.66
CA ASN A 104 7.66 -4.48 -22.52
C ASN A 104 6.77 -5.43 -21.70
N PRO A 105 5.52 -5.03 -21.40
CA PRO A 105 4.59 -5.85 -20.63
C PRO A 105 4.27 -7.21 -21.27
N GLU A 106 4.24 -7.31 -22.60
CA GLU A 106 3.92 -8.56 -23.31
C GLU A 106 4.92 -9.66 -22.98
N VAL A 107 6.22 -9.33 -22.92
CA VAL A 107 7.26 -10.30 -22.55
C VAL A 107 7.05 -10.79 -21.12
N MET A 108 6.62 -9.93 -20.19
CA MET A 108 6.33 -10.34 -18.82
C MET A 108 5.10 -11.27 -18.76
N TYR A 109 4.06 -11.03 -19.54
CA TYR A 109 2.91 -11.93 -19.59
C TYR A 109 3.28 -13.30 -20.18
N ILE A 110 4.15 -13.33 -21.20
CA ILE A 110 4.70 -14.60 -21.74
C ILE A 110 5.50 -15.31 -20.64
N PHE A 111 6.38 -14.60 -19.94
CA PHE A 111 7.16 -15.17 -18.82
C PHE A 111 6.25 -15.78 -17.75
N PHE A 112 5.22 -15.09 -17.32
CA PHE A 112 4.26 -15.63 -16.35
C PHE A 112 3.62 -16.92 -16.84
N LYS A 113 3.09 -16.92 -18.05
CA LYS A 113 2.46 -18.09 -18.66
C LYS A 113 3.40 -19.28 -18.74
N GLU A 114 4.59 -19.09 -19.29
CA GLU A 114 5.59 -20.17 -19.46
C GLU A 114 6.16 -20.64 -18.13
N SER A 115 6.14 -19.80 -17.08
CA SER A 115 6.54 -20.14 -15.71
C SER A 115 5.41 -20.74 -14.87
N GLY A 116 4.24 -21.00 -15.46
CA GLY A 116 3.09 -21.62 -14.80
C GLY A 116 2.28 -20.67 -13.92
N TYR A 117 2.46 -19.34 -14.06
CA TYR A 117 1.59 -18.38 -13.39
C TYR A 117 0.33 -18.14 -14.21
N HIS A 118 -0.78 -17.95 -13.52
CA HIS A 118 -2.04 -17.50 -14.09
C HIS A 118 -2.56 -16.26 -13.35
N LYS A 119 -3.37 -15.48 -14.04
CA LYS A 119 -4.06 -14.35 -13.43
C LYS A 119 -5.20 -14.87 -12.57
N TRP A 120 -5.21 -14.53 -11.28
CA TRP A 120 -6.22 -14.98 -10.34
C TRP A 120 -7.26 -13.92 -9.99
N PHE A 121 -6.89 -12.62 -10.03
CA PHE A 121 -7.86 -11.53 -9.98
C PHE A 121 -7.27 -10.24 -10.57
N SER A 122 -8.12 -9.24 -10.78
CA SER A 122 -7.73 -7.90 -11.17
C SER A 122 -8.52 -6.86 -10.40
N LYS A 123 -7.94 -5.67 -10.29
CA LYS A 123 -8.53 -4.51 -9.63
C LYS A 123 -8.27 -3.27 -10.48
N GLU A 124 -9.28 -2.45 -10.65
CA GLU A 124 -9.13 -1.11 -11.19
C GLU A 124 -9.43 -0.09 -10.10
N LYS A 125 -8.65 0.98 -10.05
CA LYS A 125 -8.89 2.09 -9.13
C LYS A 125 -8.69 3.44 -9.80
N HIS A 126 -9.59 4.36 -9.48
CA HIS A 126 -9.42 5.78 -9.71
C HIS A 126 -8.99 6.40 -8.40
N ALA A 127 -7.93 7.17 -8.41
CA ALA A 127 -7.43 7.79 -7.19
C ALA A 127 -7.01 9.24 -7.40
N TYR A 128 -6.98 9.99 -6.31
CA TYR A 128 -6.22 11.21 -6.18
C TYR A 128 -5.11 10.98 -5.18
N SER A 129 -3.91 11.43 -5.48
CA SER A 129 -2.78 11.28 -4.58
C SER A 129 -2.12 12.61 -4.26
N CYS A 130 -1.40 12.66 -3.15
CA CYS A 130 -0.48 13.74 -2.83
C CYS A 130 0.56 13.27 -1.82
N HIS A 131 1.68 14.02 -1.75
CA HIS A 131 2.60 13.92 -0.64
C HIS A 131 2.20 14.86 0.48
N CYS A 132 2.36 14.41 1.73
CA CYS A 132 1.95 15.14 2.90
C CYS A 132 3.05 15.20 3.95
N LYS A 133 3.15 16.35 4.64
CA LYS A 133 4.00 16.52 5.82
C LYS A 133 3.18 17.01 7.00
N MET A 134 3.37 16.38 8.16
CA MET A 134 2.80 16.86 9.43
C MET A 134 3.83 17.73 10.16
N SER A 135 3.41 18.89 10.66
CA SER A 135 4.27 19.76 11.48
C SER A 135 4.80 19.06 12.73
N SER A 136 4.01 18.15 13.31
CA SER A 136 4.38 17.35 14.47
C SER A 136 5.26 16.12 14.16
N SER A 137 5.63 15.91 12.89
CA SER A 137 6.37 14.72 12.44
C SER A 137 7.14 15.03 11.15
N ALA A 138 8.01 16.06 11.21
CA ALA A 138 8.76 16.55 10.04
C ALA A 138 9.66 15.48 9.40
N ASP A 139 10.05 14.46 10.16
CA ASP A 139 10.92 13.36 9.70
C ASP A 139 10.17 12.31 8.86
N PHE A 140 8.85 12.42 8.74
CA PHE A 140 8.06 11.49 7.95
C PHE A 140 7.44 12.18 6.74
N ASP A 141 7.64 11.54 5.58
CA ASP A 141 6.88 11.82 4.36
C ASP A 141 5.74 10.80 4.25
N PHE A 142 4.51 11.31 4.16
CA PHE A 142 3.33 10.50 3.96
C PHE A 142 2.91 10.59 2.50
N HIS A 143 2.64 9.45 1.90
CA HIS A 143 1.94 9.40 0.62
C HIS A 143 0.48 9.03 0.88
N LEU A 144 -0.42 9.85 0.39
CA LEU A 144 -1.86 9.70 0.53
C LEU A 144 -2.46 9.36 -0.82
N GLU A 145 -3.25 8.28 -0.88
CA GLU A 145 -4.13 7.95 -2.01
C GLU A 145 -5.59 7.92 -1.56
N LEU A 146 -6.41 8.73 -2.19
CA LEU A 146 -7.85 8.77 -2.03
C LEU A 146 -8.50 8.02 -3.18
N GLU A 147 -9.05 6.84 -2.94
CA GLU A 147 -9.37 5.84 -3.94
C GLU A 147 -10.86 5.56 -4.10
N ILE A 148 -11.25 5.22 -5.33
CA ILE A 148 -12.52 4.56 -5.63
C ILE A 148 -12.18 3.19 -6.23
N VAL A 149 -12.67 2.13 -5.57
CA VAL A 149 -12.55 0.75 -6.01
C VAL A 149 -13.92 0.09 -5.94
N ASN A 150 -14.47 -0.37 -7.08
CA ASN A 150 -15.82 -0.97 -7.15
C ASN A 150 -16.89 -0.13 -6.41
N ASP A 151 -16.96 1.17 -6.70
CA ASP A 151 -17.88 2.15 -6.09
C ASP A 151 -17.65 2.42 -4.59
N SER A 152 -16.73 1.72 -3.95
CA SER A 152 -16.36 1.95 -2.56
C SER A 152 -15.21 2.96 -2.47
N LYS A 153 -15.29 3.85 -1.48
CA LYS A 153 -14.35 4.95 -1.25
C LYS A 153 -13.41 4.62 -0.11
N TRP A 154 -12.12 4.88 -0.33
CA TRP A 154 -11.05 4.50 0.56
C TRP A 154 -10.00 5.60 0.69
N LEU A 155 -9.37 5.64 1.85
CA LEU A 155 -8.13 6.36 2.09
C LEU A 155 -7.04 5.34 2.35
N GLU A 156 -5.99 5.34 1.52
CA GLU A 156 -4.72 4.68 1.81
C GLU A 156 -3.68 5.74 2.17
N VAL A 157 -2.97 5.54 3.26
CA VAL A 157 -1.85 6.38 3.68
C VAL A 157 -0.68 5.49 3.97
N GLU A 158 0.46 5.81 3.39
CA GLU A 158 1.69 5.06 3.56
C GLU A 158 2.87 5.95 3.98
N ILE A 159 3.79 5.34 4.70
CA ILE A 159 5.13 5.84 4.96
C ILE A 159 6.10 4.93 4.23
N VAL A 160 6.87 5.48 3.29
CA VAL A 160 7.91 4.75 2.55
C VAL A 160 9.26 5.00 3.20
N LYS A 161 9.95 3.92 3.57
CA LYS A 161 11.32 3.96 4.07
C LYS A 161 12.26 3.34 3.06
N SER A 162 13.33 4.03 2.70
CA SER A 162 14.39 3.47 1.87
C SER A 162 15.32 2.60 2.72
N ASP A 163 15.69 1.42 2.23
CA ASP A 163 16.66 0.54 2.93
C ASP A 163 18.11 1.10 2.94
N ALA A 164 18.35 2.28 2.39
CA ALA A 164 19.67 2.86 2.26
C ALA A 164 20.33 3.21 3.61
N GLU A 165 19.55 3.32 4.70
CA GLU A 165 20.09 3.67 6.02
C GLU A 165 20.58 2.46 6.85
N ASN A 166 20.36 1.21 6.39
CA ASN A 166 20.67 -0.01 7.15
C ASN A 166 21.95 -0.74 6.68
N ALA A 167 22.76 -0.17 5.79
CA ALA A 167 23.87 -0.88 5.14
C ALA A 167 25.24 -0.74 5.83
N GLU A 168 25.38 -0.02 6.94
CA GLU A 168 26.65 0.09 7.63
C GLU A 168 26.62 -0.46 9.06
N ASN A 169 27.45 -1.50 9.26
CA ASN A 169 27.91 -2.07 10.52
C ASN A 169 27.01 -3.07 11.26
N SER A 170 27.26 -4.37 11.06
CA SER A 170 27.21 -5.30 12.20
C SER A 170 27.90 -6.63 11.97
N SER A 171 28.66 -7.08 12.95
CA SER A 171 29.12 -8.44 13.18
C SER A 171 27.94 -9.33 13.65
N ALA A 172 27.86 -10.58 13.15
CA ALA A 172 26.61 -11.21 12.71
C ALA A 172 25.69 -11.92 13.73
N ALA A 173 25.84 -11.88 15.03
CA ALA A 173 24.94 -12.70 15.88
C ALA A 173 24.23 -11.96 17.02
N GLU A 174 24.87 -11.09 17.77
CA GLU A 174 24.21 -10.27 18.80
C GLU A 174 23.50 -9.05 18.19
N ALA A 175 23.99 -8.58 17.04
CA ALA A 175 23.37 -7.56 16.22
C ALA A 175 21.96 -7.93 15.76
N SER A 176 21.64 -9.21 15.50
CA SER A 176 20.34 -9.61 14.96
C SER A 176 19.16 -9.45 15.93
N LYS A 177 19.36 -9.64 17.23
CA LYS A 177 18.32 -9.43 18.26
C LYS A 177 18.09 -7.94 18.53
N ASN A 178 19.18 -7.18 18.64
CA ASN A 178 19.09 -5.73 18.86
C ASN A 178 18.53 -5.00 17.63
N ALA A 179 18.90 -5.44 16.42
CA ALA A 179 18.35 -4.94 15.17
C ALA A 179 16.85 -5.22 15.05
N LYS A 180 16.36 -6.42 15.38
CA LYS A 180 14.93 -6.74 15.38
C LYS A 180 14.13 -5.93 16.41
N ASN A 181 14.69 -5.67 17.59
CA ASN A 181 14.03 -4.87 18.60
C ASN A 181 13.97 -3.39 18.20
N ALA A 182 15.04 -2.85 17.63
CA ALA A 182 15.07 -1.50 17.09
C ALA A 182 14.06 -1.35 15.92
N GLU A 183 14.04 -2.30 15.00
CA GLU A 183 13.09 -2.37 13.90
C GLU A 183 11.63 -2.40 14.35
N ASN A 184 11.30 -3.22 15.35
CA ASN A 184 9.94 -3.28 15.91
C ASN A 184 9.54 -1.96 16.57
N SER A 185 10.44 -1.33 17.33
CA SER A 185 10.20 -0.04 17.96
C SER A 185 9.96 1.06 16.92
N GLU A 186 10.71 1.05 15.84
CA GLU A 186 10.58 2.01 14.73
C GLU A 186 9.27 1.82 13.96
N ASN A 187 8.86 0.56 13.72
CA ASN A 187 7.58 0.25 13.11
C ASN A 187 6.41 0.67 14.01
N ASP A 188 6.51 0.46 15.35
CA ASP A 188 5.50 0.92 16.30
C ASP A 188 5.34 2.44 16.27
N PHE A 189 6.46 3.16 16.19
CA PHE A 189 6.44 4.61 16.09
C PHE A 189 5.81 5.08 14.77
N ALA A 190 6.18 4.50 13.63
CA ALA A 190 5.60 4.83 12.34
C ALA A 190 4.09 4.52 12.28
N ARG A 191 3.65 3.38 12.83
CA ARG A 191 2.22 3.04 12.96
C ARG A 191 1.44 4.06 13.79
N LYS A 192 2.03 4.52 14.88
CA LYS A 192 1.43 5.59 15.68
C LYS A 192 1.27 6.87 14.87
N LYS A 193 2.30 7.23 14.08
CA LYS A 193 2.26 8.41 13.21
C LYS A 193 1.19 8.31 12.11
N LEU A 194 0.99 7.12 11.51
CA LEU A 194 -0.12 6.89 10.58
C LEU A 194 -1.47 7.10 11.26
N CYS A 195 -1.66 6.59 12.47
CA CYS A 195 -2.90 6.81 13.22
C CYS A 195 -3.10 8.30 13.56
N ASP A 196 -2.05 9.02 13.94
CA ASP A 196 -2.12 10.45 14.20
C ASP A 196 -2.43 11.25 12.93
N PHE A 197 -1.85 10.84 11.78
CA PHE A 197 -2.15 11.44 10.48
C PHE A 197 -3.64 11.30 10.11
N VAL A 198 -4.19 10.11 10.25
CA VAL A 198 -5.60 9.82 9.95
C VAL A 198 -6.53 10.68 10.81
N ARG A 199 -6.20 10.88 12.09
CA ARG A 199 -6.99 11.75 13.00
C ARG A 199 -7.02 13.22 12.57
N LEU A 200 -6.04 13.70 11.82
CA LEU A 200 -6.07 15.08 11.29
C LEU A 200 -7.26 15.33 10.35
N PHE A 201 -7.78 14.28 9.75
CA PHE A 201 -8.96 14.33 8.86
C PHE A 201 -10.28 14.00 9.60
N ASP A 202 -10.28 14.01 10.96
CA ASP A 202 -11.40 13.57 11.79
C ASP A 202 -11.86 12.13 11.50
N LEU A 203 -10.92 11.28 11.04
CA LEU A 203 -11.16 9.88 10.78
C LEU A 203 -10.74 9.03 11.99
N ASP A 204 -11.50 7.96 12.27
CA ASP A 204 -11.17 7.04 13.34
C ASP A 204 -10.22 5.94 12.85
N PRO A 205 -8.95 5.88 13.35
CA PRO A 205 -8.01 4.83 12.98
C PRO A 205 -8.45 3.40 13.40
N SER A 206 -9.45 3.27 14.28
CA SER A 206 -9.99 1.96 14.64
C SER A 206 -10.78 1.30 13.50
N LEU A 207 -11.24 2.10 12.53
CA LEU A 207 -11.95 1.64 11.33
C LEU A 207 -11.02 1.11 10.23
N LYS A 208 -9.70 1.03 10.51
CA LYS A 208 -8.74 0.48 9.55
C LYS A 208 -9.14 -0.92 9.08
N GLU A 209 -8.99 -1.14 7.78
CA GLU A 209 -9.37 -2.36 7.10
C GLU A 209 -8.16 -3.29 6.92
N PRO A 210 -8.06 -4.40 7.67
CA PRO A 210 -6.92 -5.32 7.60
C PRO A 210 -7.00 -6.31 6.43
N ARG A 211 -8.16 -6.42 5.78
CA ARG A 211 -8.34 -7.37 4.67
C ARG A 211 -7.57 -6.92 3.44
N SER A 212 -7.06 -7.90 2.71
CA SER A 212 -6.49 -7.66 1.38
C SER A 212 -7.57 -7.20 0.39
N TRP A 213 -7.15 -6.52 -0.68
CA TRP A 213 -8.07 -6.14 -1.77
C TRP A 213 -8.80 -7.33 -2.38
N TYR A 214 -8.14 -8.49 -2.47
CA TYR A 214 -8.80 -9.72 -2.90
C TYR A 214 -9.99 -10.08 -2.01
N GLU A 215 -9.78 -10.07 -0.70
CA GLU A 215 -10.83 -10.40 0.27
C GLU A 215 -11.97 -9.37 0.28
N ILE A 216 -11.66 -8.09 0.08
CA ILE A 216 -12.65 -7.01 -0.01
C ILE A 216 -13.51 -7.19 -1.27
N ILE A 217 -12.86 -7.35 -2.44
CA ILE A 217 -13.53 -7.42 -3.74
C ILE A 217 -14.34 -8.71 -3.89
N THR A 218 -13.79 -9.84 -3.47
CA THR A 218 -14.44 -11.14 -3.65
C THR A 218 -15.42 -11.50 -2.53
N GLY A 219 -15.42 -10.75 -1.42
CA GLY A 219 -16.25 -11.07 -0.25
C GLY A 219 -15.88 -12.39 0.42
N SER A 220 -14.69 -12.94 0.15
CA SER A 220 -14.27 -14.31 0.52
C SER A 220 -14.30 -14.63 2.01
N LEU A 221 -14.44 -13.63 2.91
CA LEU A 221 -14.53 -13.83 4.36
C LEU A 221 -15.96 -14.03 4.88
N LYS A 222 -17.00 -13.81 4.07
CA LYS A 222 -18.39 -14.00 4.54
C LYS A 222 -18.74 -15.46 4.85
N ASN A 223 -17.95 -16.43 4.40
CA ASN A 223 -18.23 -17.87 4.55
C ASN A 223 -17.41 -18.56 5.67
N LYS A 224 -16.65 -17.82 6.50
CA LYS A 224 -15.90 -18.42 7.63
C LYS A 224 -16.53 -18.20 9.01
N ILE A 225 -17.72 -17.57 9.06
CA ILE A 225 -18.48 -17.39 10.31
C ILE A 225 -19.88 -18.00 10.09
N ASN A 226 -19.94 -19.30 10.12
CA ASN A 226 -21.11 -20.10 10.45
C ASN A 226 -20.64 -21.41 11.09
#